data_eb7868cdccc4dd606292838248bef20c
#
_entry.id   eb7868cdccc4dd606292838248bef20c
#
_cell.length_a   1.000
_cell.length_b   1.000
_cell.length_c   1.000
_cell.angle_alpha   90.00
_cell.angle_beta   90.00
_cell.angle_gamma   90.00
#
_symmetry.space_group_name_H-M   'P 1'
#
loop_
_entity.id
_entity.type
_entity.pdbx_description
1 polymer ?
#
loop_
_entity_poly.entity_id
_entity_poly.type
_entity_poly.pdbx_seq_one_letter_code
_entity_poly.pdbx_strand_id
1 'polypeptide(L)'
;MNEYDFDLVIVGAGPAGSSAAFAASSEGVSVALLEKEEAVAETVRTSGGTWIEDAKEFGIPEACYNPISNYSFCSPTKSVTISDEKPKAVVLDVRKTYRHLAEEAQNSGTKLFVNTNVIEVLTDNNKPVGVIAKVSESQVKFNAKMVIDCSGFQSVVVKSLGLAEQWSRFGAGAEYEVKAENVQSDTWWLMVGQEYSPAGYAWIFPTSKNTARIGVGIGKPDSDVDLSLIHI
;
A
#
# COMPACT_ATOMS: atom_id res chain seq x y z
N MET A 1 18.51 6.91 -25.52
CA MET A 1 17.95 6.67 -24.19
C MET A 1 18.05 7.98 -23.43
N ASN A 2 16.94 8.51 -22.90
CA ASN A 2 16.99 9.69 -22.04
C ASN A 2 17.67 9.34 -20.72
N GLU A 3 18.38 10.31 -20.13
CA GLU A 3 19.15 10.12 -18.90
C GLU A 3 18.90 11.27 -17.94
N TYR A 4 18.72 10.95 -16.64
CA TYR A 4 18.49 11.89 -15.56
C TYR A 4 19.45 11.59 -14.41
N ASP A 5 19.88 12.62 -13.70
CA ASP A 5 20.75 12.55 -12.54
C ASP A 5 20.03 13.04 -11.28
N PHE A 6 20.08 12.23 -10.21
CA PHE A 6 19.50 12.54 -8.91
C PHE A 6 20.47 12.13 -7.81
N ASP A 7 20.30 12.68 -6.61
CA ASP A 7 20.99 12.17 -5.43
C ASP A 7 20.37 10.86 -4.98
N LEU A 8 19.03 10.77 -5.08
CA LEU A 8 18.25 9.63 -4.61
C LEU A 8 17.21 9.21 -5.65
N VAL A 9 17.18 7.91 -5.96
CA VAL A 9 16.09 7.27 -6.71
C VAL A 9 15.31 6.35 -5.78
N ILE A 10 14.00 6.53 -5.72
CA ILE A 10 13.07 5.72 -4.93
C ILE A 10 12.16 4.95 -5.88
N VAL A 11 12.10 3.62 -5.73
CA VAL A 11 11.32 2.73 -6.59
C VAL A 11 10.00 2.34 -5.89
N GLY A 12 8.89 2.85 -6.40
CA GLY A 12 7.53 2.66 -5.89
C GLY A 12 7.01 3.88 -5.12
N ALA A 13 5.90 4.47 -5.60
CA ALA A 13 5.22 5.62 -4.98
C ALA A 13 4.05 5.21 -4.06
N GLY A 14 4.19 4.07 -3.38
CA GLY A 14 3.35 3.71 -2.25
C GLY A 14 3.65 4.57 -1.02
N PRO A 15 3.00 4.31 0.13
CA PRO A 15 3.17 5.13 1.33
C PRO A 15 4.63 5.21 1.78
N ALA A 16 5.37 4.09 1.74
CA ALA A 16 6.78 4.08 2.12
C ALA A 16 7.64 4.96 1.22
N GLY A 17 7.46 4.84 -0.12
CA GLY A 17 8.25 5.63 -1.08
C GLY A 17 7.91 7.11 -1.06
N SER A 18 6.62 7.45 -0.97
CA SER A 18 6.18 8.84 -0.87
C SER A 18 6.68 9.51 0.41
N SER A 19 6.60 8.82 1.57
CA SER A 19 7.12 9.35 2.83
C SER A 19 8.65 9.50 2.83
N ALA A 20 9.39 8.52 2.27
CA ALA A 20 10.84 8.61 2.13
C ALA A 20 11.23 9.77 1.19
N ALA A 21 10.50 9.95 0.09
CA ALA A 21 10.71 11.02 -0.86
C ALA A 21 10.46 12.40 -0.22
N PHE A 22 9.36 12.55 0.53
CA PHE A 22 9.06 13.76 1.28
C PHE A 22 10.18 14.11 2.26
N ALA A 23 10.59 13.14 3.09
CA ALA A 23 11.64 13.37 4.09
C ALA A 23 12.96 13.79 3.45
N ALA A 24 13.39 13.11 2.37
CA ALA A 24 14.65 13.41 1.70
C ALA A 24 14.60 14.78 0.98
N SER A 25 13.53 15.07 0.25
CA SER A 25 13.43 16.34 -0.48
C SER A 25 13.23 17.54 0.43
N SER A 26 12.61 17.39 1.60
CA SER A 26 12.51 18.43 2.62
C SER A 26 13.88 18.85 3.17
N GLU A 27 14.89 17.99 3.11
CA GLU A 27 16.29 18.27 3.47
C GLU A 27 17.13 18.74 2.25
N GLY A 28 16.49 19.04 1.12
CA GLY A 28 17.16 19.56 -0.07
C GLY A 28 17.84 18.49 -0.94
N VAL A 29 17.56 17.20 -0.70
CA VAL A 29 18.06 16.11 -1.54
C VAL A 29 17.28 16.09 -2.87
N SER A 30 17.98 15.95 -3.99
CA SER A 30 17.37 15.80 -5.31
C SER A 30 16.81 14.38 -5.46
N VAL A 31 15.48 14.24 -5.50
CA VAL A 31 14.78 12.94 -5.44
C VAL A 31 13.99 12.68 -6.72
N ALA A 32 14.17 11.47 -7.31
CA ALA A 32 13.25 10.88 -8.27
C ALA A 32 12.43 9.78 -7.58
N LEU A 33 11.11 9.91 -7.62
CA LEU A 33 10.16 8.88 -7.16
C LEU A 33 9.52 8.23 -8.39
N LEU A 34 9.75 6.90 -8.55
CA LEU A 34 9.35 6.17 -9.75
C LEU A 34 8.15 5.25 -9.44
N GLU A 35 7.06 5.43 -10.18
CA GLU A 35 5.85 4.61 -10.08
C GLU A 35 5.56 3.91 -11.42
N LYS A 36 5.36 2.60 -11.38
CA LYS A 36 5.11 1.80 -12.57
C LYS A 36 3.71 1.97 -13.16
N GLU A 37 2.73 2.29 -12.32
CA GLU A 37 1.35 2.50 -12.74
C GLU A 37 1.16 3.91 -13.34
N GLU A 38 0.06 4.12 -14.07
CA GLU A 38 -0.22 5.41 -14.72
C GLU A 38 -0.54 6.53 -13.72
N ALA A 39 -0.93 6.13 -12.50
CA ALA A 39 -1.16 7.04 -11.39
C ALA A 39 -0.80 6.38 -10.06
N VAL A 40 -0.49 7.19 -9.05
CA VAL A 40 -0.30 6.70 -7.68
C VAL A 40 -1.60 6.06 -7.18
N ALA A 41 -1.47 4.86 -6.60
CA ALA A 41 -2.59 4.06 -6.11
C ALA A 41 -3.66 3.74 -7.18
N GLU A 42 -3.25 3.51 -8.42
CA GLU A 42 -4.15 2.99 -9.45
C GLU A 42 -4.73 1.65 -9.01
N THR A 43 -3.88 0.75 -8.52
CA THR A 43 -4.29 -0.50 -7.87
C THR A 43 -4.20 -0.36 -6.36
N VAL A 44 -5.34 -0.47 -5.67
CA VAL A 44 -5.39 -0.55 -4.20
C VAL A 44 -5.14 -2.00 -3.77
N ARG A 45 -4.20 -2.21 -2.82
CA ARG A 45 -3.76 -3.53 -2.35
C ARG A 45 -3.83 -3.69 -0.83
N THR A 46 -4.66 -2.91 -0.17
CA THR A 46 -4.87 -2.93 1.27
C THR A 46 -6.28 -2.49 1.62
N SER A 47 -6.84 -3.07 2.67
CA SER A 47 -8.16 -2.71 3.19
C SER A 47 -8.22 -1.29 3.79
N GLY A 48 -7.08 -0.71 4.14
CA GLY A 48 -6.97 0.64 4.66
C GLY A 48 -7.33 0.81 6.13
N GLY A 49 -7.52 -0.27 6.87
CA GLY A 49 -7.73 -0.18 8.32
C GLY A 49 -6.46 0.24 9.06
N THR A 50 -6.54 1.28 9.90
CA THR A 50 -5.45 1.71 10.78
C THR A 50 -5.98 2.46 12.01
N TRP A 51 -5.09 2.85 12.92
CA TRP A 51 -5.46 3.66 14.08
C TRP A 51 -5.56 5.14 13.72
N ILE A 52 -6.47 5.86 14.35
CA ILE A 52 -6.68 7.29 14.09
C ILE A 52 -5.47 8.13 14.50
N GLU A 53 -4.75 7.70 15.53
CA GLU A 53 -3.54 8.38 16.00
C GLU A 53 -2.42 8.29 14.97
N ASP A 54 -2.22 7.11 14.36
CA ASP A 54 -1.26 6.91 13.27
C ASP A 54 -1.61 7.80 12.06
N ALA A 55 -2.89 7.82 11.67
CA ALA A 55 -3.34 8.66 10.57
C ALA A 55 -3.05 10.16 10.83
N LYS A 56 -3.24 10.62 12.06
CA LYS A 56 -2.92 12.00 12.47
C LYS A 56 -1.43 12.28 12.52
N GLU A 57 -0.63 11.34 13.03
CA GLU A 57 0.84 11.46 13.10
C GLU A 57 1.44 11.61 11.71
N PHE A 58 0.92 10.85 10.73
CA PHE A 58 1.32 10.98 9.32
C PHE A 58 0.67 12.14 8.57
N GLY A 59 -0.06 13.02 9.25
CA GLY A 59 -0.70 14.19 8.65
C GLY A 59 -1.80 13.86 7.64
N ILE A 60 -2.42 12.66 7.73
CA ILE A 60 -3.48 12.25 6.81
C ILE A 60 -4.74 13.09 7.09
N PRO A 61 -5.27 13.83 6.09
CA PRO A 61 -6.46 14.65 6.26
C PRO A 61 -7.71 13.84 6.62
N GLU A 62 -8.59 14.39 7.44
CA GLU A 62 -9.86 13.73 7.81
C GLU A 62 -10.75 13.37 6.60
N ALA A 63 -10.62 14.12 5.50
CA ALA A 63 -11.31 13.82 4.25
C ALA A 63 -10.81 12.54 3.56
N CYS A 64 -9.69 11.96 4.02
CA CYS A 64 -9.08 10.75 3.48
C CYS A 64 -9.45 9.48 4.26
N TYR A 65 -10.33 9.55 5.27
CA TYR A 65 -10.71 8.36 6.03
C TYR A 65 -12.12 8.42 6.61
N ASN A 66 -12.64 7.23 6.91
CA ASN A 66 -13.90 7.05 7.64
C ASN A 66 -13.60 6.61 9.08
N PRO A 67 -14.04 7.35 10.12
CA PRO A 67 -13.77 7.02 11.52
C PRO A 67 -14.58 5.82 12.01
N ILE A 68 -13.97 4.98 12.86
CA ILE A 68 -14.53 3.76 13.41
C ILE A 68 -14.51 3.81 14.94
N SER A 69 -15.68 3.55 15.55
CA SER A 69 -15.87 3.50 17.00
C SER A 69 -16.25 2.12 17.51
N ASN A 70 -16.69 1.21 16.63
CA ASN A 70 -17.18 -0.10 17.00
C ASN A 70 -16.39 -1.20 16.28
N TYR A 71 -16.07 -2.27 17.00
CA TYR A 71 -15.26 -3.39 16.53
C TYR A 71 -16.02 -4.68 16.80
N SER A 72 -16.61 -5.26 15.77
CA SER A 72 -17.37 -6.51 15.86
C SER A 72 -16.49 -7.70 15.46
N PHE A 73 -16.31 -8.62 16.38
CA PHE A 73 -15.65 -9.91 16.14
C PHE A 73 -16.71 -10.99 16.06
N CYS A 74 -16.76 -11.68 14.93
CA CYS A 74 -17.76 -12.71 14.65
C CYS A 74 -17.08 -14.06 14.44
N SER A 75 -17.56 -15.08 15.14
CA SER A 75 -17.32 -16.49 14.83
C SER A 75 -18.60 -17.10 14.24
N PRO A 76 -18.59 -18.32 13.71
CA PRO A 76 -19.82 -18.96 13.19
C PRO A 76 -20.97 -19.06 14.20
N THR A 77 -20.66 -19.06 15.50
CA THR A 77 -21.64 -19.28 16.57
C THR A 77 -21.84 -18.12 17.52
N LYS A 78 -20.94 -17.15 17.55
CA LYS A 78 -20.94 -16.04 18.51
C LYS A 78 -20.39 -14.77 17.88
N SER A 79 -20.88 -13.62 18.37
CA SER A 79 -20.31 -12.33 18.07
C SER A 79 -20.14 -11.48 19.31
N VAL A 80 -19.19 -10.58 19.32
CA VAL A 80 -18.97 -9.57 20.34
C VAL A 80 -18.64 -8.25 19.66
N THR A 81 -19.22 -7.17 20.12
CA THR A 81 -18.88 -5.82 19.67
C THR A 81 -18.30 -5.05 20.85
N ILE A 82 -17.13 -4.46 20.62
CA ILE A 82 -16.49 -3.53 21.53
C ILE A 82 -16.75 -2.13 20.99
N SER A 83 -17.20 -1.21 21.84
CA SER A 83 -17.53 0.16 21.45
C SER A 83 -16.70 1.15 22.28
N ASP A 84 -16.15 2.14 21.59
CA ASP A 84 -15.47 3.28 22.20
C ASP A 84 -16.35 4.53 22.07
N GLU A 85 -16.30 5.42 23.07
CA GLU A 85 -17.01 6.71 23.04
C GLU A 85 -16.53 7.63 21.89
N LYS A 86 -15.27 7.49 21.50
CA LYS A 86 -14.64 8.24 20.40
C LYS A 86 -13.95 7.27 19.45
N PRO A 87 -13.95 7.58 18.16
CA PRO A 87 -13.23 6.75 17.18
C PRO A 87 -11.76 6.61 17.55
N LYS A 88 -11.26 5.37 17.57
CA LYS A 88 -9.85 5.04 17.74
C LYS A 88 -9.20 4.49 16.48
N ALA A 89 -10.02 4.02 15.54
CA ALA A 89 -9.55 3.51 14.27
C ALA A 89 -10.22 4.24 13.10
N VAL A 90 -9.71 4.01 11.93
CA VAL A 90 -10.22 4.56 10.67
C VAL A 90 -10.13 3.54 9.56
N VAL A 91 -10.97 3.70 8.53
CA VAL A 91 -10.78 3.06 7.23
C VAL A 91 -10.36 4.14 6.24
N LEU A 92 -9.13 4.06 5.76
CA LEU A 92 -8.59 5.02 4.81
C LEU A 92 -9.27 4.89 3.44
N ASP A 93 -9.58 6.01 2.81
CA ASP A 93 -9.64 6.07 1.36
C ASP A 93 -8.19 5.96 0.84
N VAL A 94 -7.77 4.73 0.61
CA VAL A 94 -6.36 4.42 0.29
C VAL A 94 -5.86 5.20 -0.91
N ARG A 95 -6.70 5.38 -1.93
CA ARG A 95 -6.34 6.11 -3.13
C ARG A 95 -6.10 7.59 -2.85
N LYS A 96 -7.00 8.22 -2.11
CA LYS A 96 -6.81 9.62 -1.68
C LYS A 96 -5.61 9.77 -0.76
N THR A 97 -5.46 8.88 0.20
CA THR A 97 -4.33 8.90 1.15
C THR A 97 -2.98 8.81 0.45
N TYR A 98 -2.82 7.83 -0.46
CA TYR A 98 -1.53 7.65 -1.14
C TYR A 98 -1.21 8.78 -2.11
N ARG A 99 -2.23 9.33 -2.79
CA ARG A 99 -2.07 10.52 -3.63
C ARG A 99 -1.70 11.73 -2.81
N HIS A 100 -2.33 11.95 -1.65
CA HIS A 100 -1.95 13.02 -0.73
C HIS A 100 -0.48 12.91 -0.32
N LEU A 101 -0.01 11.75 0.11
CA LEU A 101 1.40 11.54 0.48
C LEU A 101 2.36 11.83 -0.70
N ALA A 102 1.99 11.44 -1.91
CA ALA A 102 2.80 11.71 -3.10
C ALA A 102 2.78 13.20 -3.48
N GLU A 103 1.66 13.89 -3.30
CA GLU A 103 1.53 15.35 -3.49
C GLU A 103 2.40 16.11 -2.49
N GLU A 104 2.42 15.72 -1.21
CA GLU A 104 3.31 16.30 -0.21
C GLU A 104 4.79 16.13 -0.58
N ALA A 105 5.17 14.95 -1.09
CA ALA A 105 6.52 14.71 -1.60
C ALA A 105 6.85 15.63 -2.78
N GLN A 106 5.92 15.82 -3.73
CA GLN A 106 6.11 16.72 -4.87
C GLN A 106 6.20 18.18 -4.41
N ASN A 107 5.37 18.61 -3.47
CA ASN A 107 5.39 19.95 -2.89
C ASN A 107 6.73 20.26 -2.20
N SER A 108 7.40 19.24 -1.64
CA SER A 108 8.73 19.38 -1.04
C SER A 108 9.90 19.32 -2.04
N GLY A 109 9.61 19.12 -3.34
CA GLY A 109 10.60 19.17 -4.42
C GLY A 109 10.92 17.82 -5.09
N THR A 110 10.29 16.72 -4.67
CA THR A 110 10.42 15.41 -5.33
C THR A 110 9.90 15.46 -6.76
N LYS A 111 10.63 14.87 -7.70
CA LYS A 111 10.15 14.62 -9.06
C LYS A 111 9.50 13.24 -9.13
N LEU A 112 8.17 13.23 -9.26
CA LEU A 112 7.39 12.00 -9.45
C LEU A 112 7.33 11.64 -10.94
N PHE A 113 7.67 10.39 -11.27
CA PHE A 113 7.56 9.80 -12.59
C PHE A 113 6.60 8.62 -12.52
N VAL A 114 5.40 8.78 -13.06
CA VAL A 114 4.42 7.68 -13.23
C VAL A 114 4.65 6.95 -14.54
N ASN A 115 3.97 5.81 -14.75
CA ASN A 115 4.15 4.94 -15.91
C ASN A 115 5.64 4.60 -16.16
N THR A 116 6.39 4.47 -15.06
CA THR A 116 7.86 4.33 -15.07
C THR A 116 8.23 3.05 -14.34
N ASN A 117 8.28 1.95 -15.10
CA ASN A 117 8.54 0.61 -14.56
C ASN A 117 10.04 0.31 -14.53
N VAL A 118 10.62 0.20 -13.36
CA VAL A 118 12.03 -0.19 -13.20
C VAL A 118 12.21 -1.64 -13.62
N ILE A 119 13.15 -1.87 -14.55
CA ILE A 119 13.45 -3.17 -15.15
C ILE A 119 14.86 -3.66 -14.86
N GLU A 120 15.78 -2.76 -14.49
CA GLU A 120 17.17 -3.10 -14.21
C GLU A 120 17.73 -2.16 -13.14
N VAL A 121 18.62 -2.69 -12.31
CA VAL A 121 19.43 -1.90 -11.35
C VAL A 121 20.85 -1.82 -11.84
N LEU A 122 21.34 -0.60 -12.00
CA LEU A 122 22.73 -0.34 -12.40
C LEU A 122 23.64 -0.42 -11.18
N THR A 123 24.74 -1.12 -11.30
CA THR A 123 25.73 -1.29 -10.22
C THR A 123 27.13 -0.89 -10.66
N ASP A 124 27.88 -0.31 -9.74
CA ASP A 124 29.32 -0.12 -9.82
C ASP A 124 29.96 -0.69 -8.54
N ASN A 125 30.93 -1.61 -8.71
CA ASN A 125 31.56 -2.32 -7.58
C ASN A 125 30.55 -2.92 -6.58
N ASN A 126 29.48 -3.56 -7.08
CA ASN A 126 28.35 -4.12 -6.32
C ASN A 126 27.51 -3.10 -5.53
N LYS A 127 27.65 -1.81 -5.80
CA LYS A 127 26.79 -0.76 -5.23
C LYS A 127 25.80 -0.26 -6.27
N PRO A 128 24.52 -0.13 -5.94
CA PRO A 128 23.55 0.51 -6.82
C PRO A 128 23.95 1.96 -7.12
N VAL A 129 24.02 2.31 -8.41
CA VAL A 129 24.35 3.65 -8.89
C VAL A 129 23.24 4.23 -9.77
N GLY A 130 22.10 3.57 -9.86
CA GLY A 130 20.96 4.00 -10.61
C GLY A 130 20.07 2.85 -11.06
N VAL A 131 19.10 3.17 -11.91
CA VAL A 131 18.17 2.19 -12.48
C VAL A 131 17.89 2.49 -13.95
N ILE A 132 17.49 1.46 -14.70
CA ILE A 132 16.84 1.61 -16.01
C ILE A 132 15.35 1.32 -15.83
N ALA A 133 14.52 2.22 -16.32
CA ALA A 133 13.07 2.06 -16.31
C ALA A 133 12.51 2.04 -17.73
N LYS A 134 11.44 1.29 -17.94
CA LYS A 134 10.61 1.32 -19.14
C LYS A 134 9.52 2.35 -18.95
N VAL A 135 9.42 3.31 -19.90
CA VAL A 135 8.39 4.34 -19.99
C VAL A 135 7.74 4.18 -21.36
N SER A 136 6.52 3.64 -21.39
CA SER A 136 5.89 3.19 -22.65
C SER A 136 6.81 2.20 -23.39
N GLU A 137 7.21 2.49 -24.62
CA GLU A 137 8.12 1.63 -25.41
C GLU A 137 9.60 2.06 -25.32
N SER A 138 9.91 3.10 -24.56
CA SER A 138 11.26 3.64 -24.44
C SER A 138 11.91 3.27 -23.11
N GLN A 139 13.23 3.17 -23.12
CA GLN A 139 14.02 3.03 -21.89
C GLN A 139 14.56 4.39 -21.46
N VAL A 140 14.55 4.61 -20.16
CA VAL A 140 15.06 5.82 -19.50
C VAL A 140 16.01 5.40 -18.40
N LYS A 141 17.15 6.07 -18.30
CA LYS A 141 18.16 5.83 -17.26
C LYS A 141 18.04 6.89 -16.17
N PHE A 142 18.05 6.46 -14.93
CA PHE A 142 18.11 7.32 -13.75
C PHE A 142 19.39 6.98 -12.98
N ASN A 143 20.36 7.89 -13.00
CA ASN A 143 21.55 7.77 -12.17
C ASN A 143 21.24 8.26 -10.75
N ALA A 144 21.87 7.65 -9.76
CA ALA A 144 21.68 8.04 -8.37
C ALA A 144 22.92 7.74 -7.52
N LYS A 145 23.13 8.54 -6.47
CA LYS A 145 24.09 8.21 -5.41
C LYS A 145 23.57 7.12 -4.48
N MET A 146 22.23 7.01 -4.38
CA MET A 146 21.53 6.02 -3.58
C MET A 146 20.24 5.59 -4.26
N VAL A 147 19.88 4.29 -4.12
CA VAL A 147 18.60 3.73 -4.56
C VAL A 147 17.89 3.13 -3.37
N ILE A 148 16.60 3.47 -3.17
CA ILE A 148 15.73 2.89 -2.13
C ILE A 148 14.66 2.03 -2.80
N ASP A 149 14.53 0.78 -2.34
CA ASP A 149 13.45 -0.13 -2.77
C ASP A 149 12.19 0.07 -1.92
N CYS A 150 11.20 0.73 -2.48
CA CYS A 150 9.85 0.87 -1.93
C CYS A 150 8.79 0.18 -2.82
N SER A 151 9.20 -0.82 -3.62
CA SER A 151 8.33 -1.55 -4.54
C SER A 151 7.39 -2.57 -3.86
N GLY A 152 7.34 -2.55 -2.53
CA GLY A 152 6.49 -3.40 -1.71
C GLY A 152 6.91 -4.87 -1.80
N PHE A 153 5.94 -5.79 -1.78
CA PHE A 153 6.21 -7.23 -1.81
C PHE A 153 6.94 -7.69 -3.09
N GLN A 154 6.96 -6.88 -4.12
CA GLN A 154 7.68 -7.20 -5.36
C GLN A 154 9.20 -7.15 -5.18
N SER A 155 9.71 -6.30 -4.28
CA SER A 155 11.13 -6.17 -3.93
C SER A 155 12.03 -6.09 -5.17
N VAL A 156 11.72 -5.18 -6.09
CA VAL A 156 12.29 -5.14 -7.44
C VAL A 156 13.81 -4.94 -7.39
N VAL A 157 14.28 -3.97 -6.60
CA VAL A 157 15.72 -3.67 -6.46
C VAL A 157 16.44 -4.78 -5.70
N VAL A 158 15.86 -5.22 -4.58
CA VAL A 158 16.46 -6.26 -3.72
C VAL A 158 16.59 -7.59 -4.47
N LYS A 159 15.59 -7.97 -5.27
CA LYS A 159 15.65 -9.18 -6.14
C LYS A 159 16.69 -9.03 -7.25
N SER A 160 16.77 -7.87 -7.89
CA SER A 160 17.74 -7.61 -8.95
C SER A 160 19.20 -7.74 -8.45
N LEU A 161 19.43 -7.44 -7.18
CA LEU A 161 20.74 -7.56 -6.54
C LEU A 161 21.01 -8.95 -5.95
N GLY A 162 20.07 -9.89 -6.07
CA GLY A 162 20.20 -11.23 -5.47
C GLY A 162 20.15 -11.25 -3.94
N LEU A 163 19.62 -10.20 -3.31
CA LEU A 163 19.53 -10.05 -1.85
C LEU A 163 18.16 -10.48 -1.29
N ALA A 164 17.21 -10.83 -2.16
CA ALA A 164 15.89 -11.24 -1.74
C ALA A 164 15.87 -12.67 -1.20
N GLU A 165 15.33 -12.85 -0.01
CA GLU A 165 14.98 -14.17 0.51
C GLU A 165 13.58 -14.58 0.03
N GLN A 166 13.35 -15.90 -0.13
CA GLN A 166 12.02 -16.42 -0.42
C GLN A 166 11.16 -16.40 0.83
N TRP A 167 9.95 -15.85 0.70
CA TRP A 167 8.96 -15.88 1.78
C TRP A 167 8.46 -17.31 1.99
N SER A 168 8.72 -17.88 3.16
CA SER A 168 8.19 -19.19 3.55
C SER A 168 6.78 -19.10 4.13
N ARG A 169 6.43 -17.94 4.69
CA ARG A 169 5.10 -17.62 5.23
C ARG A 169 4.65 -16.25 4.75
N PHE A 170 3.40 -16.15 4.29
CA PHE A 170 2.81 -14.91 3.82
C PHE A 170 1.28 -14.96 3.94
N GLY A 171 0.65 -13.79 4.01
CA GLY A 171 -0.79 -13.65 3.86
C GLY A 171 -1.14 -13.33 2.40
N ALA A 172 -2.23 -13.93 1.92
CA ALA A 172 -2.87 -13.55 0.66
C ALA A 172 -4.30 -13.13 0.94
N GLY A 173 -4.79 -12.10 0.26
CA GLY A 173 -6.15 -11.60 0.42
C GLY A 173 -6.79 -11.26 -0.91
N ALA A 174 -8.12 -11.34 -0.93
CA ALA A 174 -8.96 -10.81 -2.00
C ALA A 174 -9.99 -9.86 -1.40
N GLU A 175 -10.23 -8.73 -2.06
CA GLU A 175 -11.09 -7.67 -1.55
C GLU A 175 -11.87 -7.01 -2.69
N TYR A 176 -13.11 -6.64 -2.38
CA TYR A 176 -13.95 -5.83 -3.25
C TYR A 176 -14.42 -4.57 -2.51
N GLU A 177 -14.44 -3.45 -3.21
CA GLU A 177 -15.19 -2.29 -2.78
C GLU A 177 -16.61 -2.37 -3.35
N VAL A 178 -17.61 -2.33 -2.47
CA VAL A 178 -19.01 -2.55 -2.81
C VAL A 178 -19.88 -1.38 -2.33
N LYS A 179 -20.97 -1.11 -3.05
CA LYS A 179 -22.05 -0.28 -2.53
C LYS A 179 -22.83 -1.05 -1.47
N ALA A 180 -23.03 -0.45 -0.30
CA ALA A 180 -23.66 -1.08 0.85
C ALA A 180 -24.61 -0.10 1.54
N GLU A 181 -25.85 -0.05 1.11
CA GLU A 181 -26.86 0.95 1.54
C GLU A 181 -27.18 0.91 3.05
N ASN A 182 -26.93 -0.21 3.73
CA ASN A 182 -27.27 -0.40 5.14
C ASN A 182 -26.07 -0.79 6.01
N VAL A 183 -24.85 -0.47 5.58
CA VAL A 183 -23.67 -0.73 6.39
C VAL A 183 -23.61 0.25 7.57
N GLN A 184 -23.34 -0.27 8.78
CA GLN A 184 -23.02 0.60 9.91
C GLN A 184 -21.64 1.23 9.66
N SER A 185 -21.64 2.49 9.29
CA SER A 185 -20.44 3.17 8.80
C SER A 185 -19.37 3.40 9.86
N ASP A 186 -19.66 3.18 11.11
CA ASP A 186 -18.77 3.36 12.26
C ASP A 186 -18.27 2.03 12.87
N THR A 187 -18.53 0.91 12.21
CA THR A 187 -18.26 -0.43 12.73
C THR A 187 -17.36 -1.24 11.80
N TRP A 188 -16.26 -1.79 12.32
CA TRP A 188 -15.51 -2.86 11.68
C TRP A 188 -16.11 -4.21 12.00
N TRP A 189 -16.22 -5.08 11.02
CA TRP A 189 -16.50 -6.50 11.21
C TRP A 189 -15.29 -7.33 10.83
N LEU A 190 -14.89 -8.18 11.76
CA LEU A 190 -13.84 -9.18 11.60
C LEU A 190 -14.45 -10.56 11.85
N MET A 191 -14.53 -11.38 10.82
CA MET A 191 -15.07 -12.72 10.89
C MET A 191 -13.93 -13.72 10.96
N VAL A 192 -13.85 -14.47 12.07
CA VAL A 192 -12.80 -15.43 12.40
C VAL A 192 -13.34 -16.84 12.50
N GLY A 193 -12.56 -17.80 12.08
CA GLY A 193 -12.89 -19.23 12.10
C GLY A 193 -12.70 -19.89 10.75
N GLN A 194 -12.49 -21.22 10.80
CA GLN A 194 -12.20 -22.01 9.61
C GLN A 194 -13.29 -21.95 8.53
N GLU A 195 -14.54 -21.73 8.94
CA GLU A 195 -15.68 -21.61 8.03
C GLU A 195 -15.66 -20.31 7.21
N TYR A 196 -15.09 -19.23 7.77
CA TYR A 196 -14.94 -17.96 7.07
C TYR A 196 -13.63 -17.86 6.30
N SER A 197 -12.53 -18.23 6.96
CA SER A 197 -11.21 -18.16 6.36
C SER A 197 -10.21 -19.06 7.07
N PRO A 198 -9.72 -20.12 6.42
CA PRO A 198 -8.67 -20.96 6.98
C PRO A 198 -7.37 -20.21 7.19
N ALA A 199 -6.86 -20.26 8.43
CA ALA A 199 -5.63 -19.56 8.85
C ALA A 199 -5.62 -18.05 8.56
N GLY A 200 -6.81 -17.43 8.64
CA GLY A 200 -6.96 -16.00 8.38
C GLY A 200 -8.26 -15.44 8.95
N TYR A 201 -8.80 -14.43 8.30
CA TYR A 201 -10.08 -13.81 8.63
C TYR A 201 -10.72 -13.14 7.41
N ALA A 202 -12.04 -12.94 7.48
CA ALA A 202 -12.77 -12.10 6.55
C ALA A 202 -13.13 -10.77 7.24
N TRP A 203 -13.37 -9.73 6.45
CA TRP A 203 -13.66 -8.40 6.98
C TRP A 203 -14.72 -7.66 6.18
N ILE A 204 -15.41 -6.74 6.86
CA ILE A 204 -16.22 -5.69 6.27
C ILE A 204 -15.76 -4.37 6.88
N PHE A 205 -15.16 -3.52 6.06
CA PHE A 205 -14.62 -2.22 6.46
C PHE A 205 -15.37 -1.10 5.73
N PRO A 206 -16.24 -0.37 6.41
CA PRO A 206 -16.98 0.72 5.78
C PRO A 206 -16.03 1.87 5.42
N THR A 207 -16.02 2.26 4.15
CA THR A 207 -15.26 3.40 3.63
C THR A 207 -16.08 4.69 3.64
N SER A 208 -17.39 4.56 3.72
CA SER A 208 -18.36 5.65 3.86
C SER A 208 -19.71 5.13 4.37
N LYS A 209 -20.72 5.99 4.39
CA LYS A 209 -22.11 5.61 4.72
C LYS A 209 -22.72 4.59 3.74
N ASN A 210 -22.22 4.55 2.51
CA ASN A 210 -22.84 3.78 1.42
C ASN A 210 -21.85 2.87 0.68
N THR A 211 -20.64 2.73 1.19
CA THR A 211 -19.59 1.89 0.59
C THR A 211 -18.80 1.15 1.66
N ALA A 212 -18.43 -0.07 1.37
CA ALA A 212 -17.56 -0.87 2.24
C ALA A 212 -16.58 -1.69 1.41
N ARG A 213 -15.43 -2.01 2.00
CA ARG A 213 -14.52 -3.05 1.51
C ARG A 213 -14.84 -4.35 2.21
N ILE A 214 -15.12 -5.36 1.41
CA ILE A 214 -15.39 -6.73 1.88
C ILE A 214 -14.28 -7.60 1.35
N GLY A 215 -13.64 -8.34 2.23
CA GLY A 215 -12.53 -9.17 1.82
C GLY A 215 -12.31 -10.36 2.73
N VAL A 216 -11.39 -11.21 2.29
CA VAL A 216 -10.92 -12.36 3.03
C VAL A 216 -9.42 -12.52 2.82
N GLY A 217 -8.74 -12.87 3.89
CA GLY A 217 -7.31 -13.16 3.89
C GLY A 217 -7.04 -14.54 4.47
N ILE A 218 -6.05 -15.22 3.90
CA ILE A 218 -5.59 -16.54 4.34
C ILE A 218 -4.09 -16.54 4.60
N GLY A 219 -3.63 -17.38 5.51
CA GLY A 219 -2.20 -17.61 5.77
C GLY A 219 -1.66 -18.76 4.92
N LYS A 220 -0.54 -18.55 4.26
CA LYS A 220 0.21 -19.57 3.52
C LYS A 220 1.50 -19.94 4.30
N PRO A 221 1.89 -21.21 4.38
CA PRO A 221 1.30 -22.40 3.74
C PRO A 221 0.16 -23.06 4.52
N ASP A 222 -0.29 -22.49 5.63
CA ASP A 222 -1.27 -23.13 6.55
C ASP A 222 -2.68 -23.30 5.92
N SER A 223 -2.92 -22.69 4.75
CA SER A 223 -4.13 -22.85 3.95
C SER A 223 -3.82 -23.09 2.47
N ASP A 224 -4.44 -24.11 1.89
CA ASP A 224 -4.36 -24.43 0.44
C ASP A 224 -5.47 -23.75 -0.38
N VAL A 225 -6.34 -22.98 0.26
CA VAL A 225 -7.46 -22.30 -0.43
C VAL A 225 -6.95 -21.41 -1.54
N ASP A 226 -7.55 -21.54 -2.72
CA ASP A 226 -7.33 -20.66 -3.86
C ASP A 226 -8.29 -19.47 -3.77
N LEU A 227 -7.75 -18.29 -3.51
CA LEU A 227 -8.54 -17.06 -3.40
C LEU A 227 -9.14 -16.60 -4.76
N SER A 228 -8.69 -17.16 -5.89
CA SER A 228 -9.29 -16.86 -7.19
C SER A 228 -10.73 -17.39 -7.32
N LEU A 229 -11.12 -18.32 -6.45
CA LEU A 229 -12.45 -18.92 -6.40
C LEU A 229 -13.46 -18.17 -5.52
N ILE A 230 -13.07 -17.04 -4.94
CA ILE A 230 -13.95 -16.24 -4.05
C ILE A 230 -14.99 -15.41 -4.84
N HIS A 231 -15.14 -15.66 -6.11
CA HIS A 231 -16.18 -15.02 -6.95
C HIS A 231 -17.61 -15.56 -6.72
N ILE A 232 -17.84 -16.17 -5.60
CA ILE A 232 -19.14 -16.78 -5.31
C ILE A 232 -19.99 -15.81 -4.48
#